data_196eebb78986d3622389dad4b5280adb
#
_entry.id   196eebb78986d3622389dad4b5280adb
#
_cell.length_a   1.000
_cell.length_b   1.000
_cell.length_c   1.000
_cell.angle_alpha   90.00
_cell.angle_beta   90.00
_cell.angle_gamma   90.00
#
_symmetry.space_group_name_H-M   'P 1'
#
loop_
_entity.id
_entity.type
_entity.pdbx_description
1 polymer ?
#
loop_
_entity_poly.entity_id
_entity_poly.type
_entity_poly.pdbx_seq_one_letter_code
_entity_poly.pdbx_strand_id
1 'polypeptide(L)'
;PQHVHQGRVMVKLLEDMDFPVFVLSDDIAEAKVQTQVATQKAREINGPVALVVKKDTFGKFTAPKIDADLPMSREEAIMAAAEVLEDNAAVICTTGMPSRELFEFRARNEAGHHRDFLTVGGMGHASSIALGLAMAQPERPVYCFDGDGAALMHMGSMAITGQSRAKNLTHLVFNNGVHGSVGGQPTVGFNIDMPQIASAFGYVTANRVTTKEDLQKAIISSRLTDGVTFIEVQVRPGNRADIGRPTSTPAEN
;
A
#
# COMPACT_ATOMS: atom_id res chain seq x y z
N PRO A 1 -0.83 -16.00 -6.16
CA PRO A 1 0.38 -16.77 -6.50
C PRO A 1 1.46 -16.69 -5.44
N GLN A 2 1.83 -15.48 -4.90
CA GLN A 2 2.91 -15.33 -3.93
C GLN A 2 2.71 -16.13 -2.63
N HIS A 3 1.48 -16.29 -2.16
CA HIS A 3 1.18 -17.00 -0.91
C HIS A 3 1.21 -18.52 -1.05
N VAL A 4 1.14 -19.07 -2.24
CA VAL A 4 1.12 -20.53 -2.46
C VAL A 4 2.44 -21.17 -2.02
N HIS A 5 3.56 -20.61 -2.45
CA HIS A 5 4.88 -21.12 -2.08
C HIS A 5 5.18 -20.86 -0.60
N GLN A 6 5.01 -19.62 -0.15
CA GLN A 6 5.28 -19.22 1.23
C GLN A 6 4.43 -20.00 2.24
N GLY A 7 3.13 -20.18 1.97
CA GLY A 7 2.25 -20.97 2.85
C GLY A 7 2.68 -22.43 2.97
N ARG A 8 3.24 -23.01 1.89
CA ARG A 8 3.73 -24.39 1.90
C ARG A 8 4.99 -24.60 2.74
N VAL A 9 5.89 -23.62 2.77
CA VAL A 9 7.20 -23.74 3.43
C VAL A 9 7.26 -23.08 4.81
N MET A 10 6.25 -22.31 5.20
CA MET A 10 6.25 -21.46 6.40
C MET A 10 6.55 -22.23 7.69
N VAL A 11 5.84 -23.35 7.92
CA VAL A 11 6.04 -24.15 9.15
C VAL A 11 7.47 -24.68 9.22
N LYS A 12 7.97 -25.25 8.11
CA LYS A 12 9.35 -25.76 8.05
C LYS A 12 10.38 -24.65 8.25
N LEU A 13 10.16 -23.45 7.71
CA LEU A 13 11.05 -22.32 7.96
C LEU A 13 11.09 -21.92 9.44
N LEU A 14 9.96 -21.94 10.13
CA LEU A 14 9.91 -21.66 11.56
C LEU A 14 10.66 -22.74 12.37
N GLU A 15 10.48 -24.01 12.02
CA GLU A 15 11.17 -25.15 12.65
C GLU A 15 12.67 -25.09 12.39
N ASP A 16 13.11 -24.78 11.16
CA ASP A 16 14.53 -24.62 10.80
C ASP A 16 15.19 -23.42 11.51
N MET A 17 14.41 -22.47 12.02
CA MET A 17 14.83 -21.36 12.90
C MET A 17 14.70 -21.68 14.39
N ASP A 18 14.50 -22.94 14.76
CA ASP A 18 14.35 -23.44 16.13
C ASP A 18 13.11 -22.87 16.88
N PHE A 19 12.09 -22.41 16.17
CA PHE A 19 10.83 -22.02 16.80
C PHE A 19 9.99 -23.26 17.11
N PRO A 20 9.57 -23.49 18.36
CA PRO A 20 8.47 -24.43 18.65
C PRO A 20 7.20 -23.96 17.98
N VAL A 21 6.62 -24.79 17.10
CA VAL A 21 5.45 -24.46 16.30
C VAL A 21 4.23 -25.19 16.84
N PHE A 22 3.14 -24.46 17.06
CA PHE A 22 1.84 -24.94 17.44
C PHE A 22 0.82 -24.53 16.36
N VAL A 23 0.12 -25.50 15.80
CA VAL A 23 -0.99 -25.21 14.85
C VAL A 23 -2.29 -25.13 15.65
N LEU A 24 -2.88 -23.94 15.67
CA LEU A 24 -4.07 -23.66 16.47
C LEU A 24 -5.29 -24.44 15.94
N SER A 25 -6.00 -25.11 16.85
CA SER A 25 -7.26 -25.81 16.56
C SER A 25 -8.39 -24.81 16.31
N ASP A 26 -9.40 -25.23 15.54
CA ASP A 26 -10.68 -24.53 15.40
C ASP A 26 -11.66 -24.83 16.54
N ASP A 27 -11.41 -25.86 17.35
CA ASP A 27 -12.10 -26.07 18.61
C ASP A 27 -11.59 -25.10 19.69
N ILE A 28 -12.50 -24.32 20.29
CA ILE A 28 -12.16 -23.28 21.26
C ILE A 28 -11.54 -23.81 22.55
N ALA A 29 -11.92 -24.99 23.00
CA ALA A 29 -11.39 -25.58 24.24
C ALA A 29 -9.96 -26.06 24.01
N GLU A 30 -9.71 -26.72 22.89
CA GLU A 30 -8.39 -27.17 22.49
C GLU A 30 -7.47 -25.97 22.20
N ALA A 31 -7.95 -24.94 21.46
CA ALA A 31 -7.19 -23.74 21.18
C ALA A 31 -6.73 -23.00 22.44
N LYS A 32 -7.58 -22.94 23.47
CA LYS A 32 -7.19 -22.38 24.78
C LYS A 32 -6.05 -23.16 25.42
N VAL A 33 -6.13 -24.49 25.43
CA VAL A 33 -5.07 -25.35 25.98
C VAL A 33 -3.77 -25.17 25.18
N GLN A 34 -3.85 -25.21 23.86
CA GLN A 34 -2.69 -24.99 22.98
C GLN A 34 -2.03 -23.63 23.23
N THR A 35 -2.83 -22.57 23.40
CA THR A 35 -2.31 -21.22 23.70
C THR A 35 -1.61 -21.18 25.05
N GLN A 36 -2.16 -21.85 26.09
CA GLN A 36 -1.53 -21.97 27.40
C GLN A 36 -0.19 -22.71 27.31
N VAL A 37 -0.18 -23.87 26.63
CA VAL A 37 1.04 -24.68 26.43
C VAL A 37 2.10 -23.89 25.68
N ALA A 38 1.73 -23.21 24.59
CA ALA A 38 2.64 -22.37 23.84
C ALA A 38 3.23 -21.21 24.69
N THR A 39 2.37 -20.55 25.49
CA THR A 39 2.80 -19.49 26.41
C THR A 39 3.76 -20.02 27.48
N GLN A 40 3.45 -21.19 28.05
CA GLN A 40 4.33 -21.85 29.02
C GLN A 40 5.68 -22.20 28.37
N LYS A 41 5.64 -22.76 27.16
CA LYS A 41 6.86 -23.12 26.43
C LYS A 41 7.73 -21.91 26.15
N ALA A 42 7.15 -20.76 25.74
CA ALA A 42 7.89 -19.53 25.53
C ALA A 42 8.63 -19.05 26.79
N ARG A 43 8.00 -19.19 27.95
CA ARG A 43 8.62 -18.86 29.25
C ARG A 43 9.74 -19.83 29.61
N GLU A 44 9.53 -21.13 29.39
CA GLU A 44 10.54 -22.17 29.69
C GLU A 44 11.82 -21.98 28.89
N ILE A 45 11.67 -21.70 27.58
CA ILE A 45 12.85 -21.52 26.71
C ILE A 45 13.39 -20.08 26.75
N ASN A 46 12.69 -19.17 27.43
CA ASN A 46 12.96 -17.73 27.41
C ASN A 46 13.14 -17.20 25.98
N GLY A 47 12.26 -17.64 25.08
CA GLY A 47 12.38 -17.41 23.66
C GLY A 47 11.03 -17.44 22.93
N PRO A 48 11.04 -17.15 21.62
CA PRO A 48 9.82 -17.12 20.84
C PRO A 48 9.23 -18.50 20.56
N VAL A 49 7.91 -18.56 20.44
CA VAL A 49 7.15 -19.69 19.91
C VAL A 49 6.22 -19.21 18.81
N ALA A 50 5.83 -20.08 17.91
CA ALA A 50 4.91 -19.74 16.83
C ALA A 50 3.55 -20.43 17.05
N LEU A 51 2.47 -19.63 17.07
CA LEU A 51 1.09 -20.11 16.96
C LEU A 51 0.62 -19.88 15.52
N VAL A 52 0.49 -20.96 14.76
CA VAL A 52 0.08 -20.93 13.35
C VAL A 52 -1.43 -21.05 13.27
N VAL A 53 -2.07 -20.04 12.69
CA VAL A 53 -3.53 -19.98 12.49
C VAL A 53 -3.86 -20.37 11.06
N LYS A 54 -4.64 -21.41 10.84
CA LYS A 54 -5.14 -21.79 9.51
C LYS A 54 -6.26 -20.88 9.07
N LYS A 55 -6.51 -20.86 7.75
CA LYS A 55 -7.66 -20.17 7.20
C LYS A 55 -8.95 -20.71 7.85
N ASP A 56 -9.87 -19.80 8.14
CA ASP A 56 -11.20 -20.08 8.71
C ASP A 56 -11.19 -20.64 10.16
N THR A 57 -10.05 -20.62 10.87
CA THR A 57 -9.96 -20.99 12.29
C THR A 57 -10.78 -20.06 13.18
N PHE A 58 -10.79 -18.75 12.90
CA PHE A 58 -11.59 -17.79 13.65
C PHE A 58 -12.92 -17.48 12.97
N GLY A 59 -13.95 -17.24 13.78
CA GLY A 59 -15.24 -16.75 13.29
C GLY A 59 -15.13 -15.35 12.67
N LYS A 60 -16.18 -14.94 11.96
CA LYS A 60 -16.25 -13.60 11.35
C LYS A 60 -16.24 -12.53 12.44
N PHE A 61 -15.36 -11.59 12.29
CA PHE A 61 -15.29 -10.38 13.11
C PHE A 61 -15.65 -9.16 12.25
N THR A 62 -16.57 -8.34 12.75
CA THR A 62 -16.90 -7.05 12.12
C THR A 62 -16.17 -5.96 12.86
N ALA A 63 -15.14 -5.40 12.24
CA ALA A 63 -14.44 -4.26 12.80
C ALA A 63 -15.35 -3.01 12.84
N PRO A 64 -15.18 -2.12 13.83
CA PRO A 64 -15.81 -0.81 13.79
C PRO A 64 -15.47 -0.10 12.48
N LYS A 65 -16.48 0.47 11.83
CA LYS A 65 -16.24 1.27 10.63
C LYS A 65 -15.59 2.60 11.05
N ILE A 66 -14.50 2.93 10.39
CA ILE A 66 -13.97 4.29 10.40
C ILE A 66 -14.79 5.06 9.37
N ASP A 67 -15.40 6.14 9.80
CA ASP A 67 -16.14 7.06 8.93
C ASP A 67 -15.36 8.36 8.80
N ALA A 68 -15.29 8.88 7.60
CA ALA A 68 -14.70 10.18 7.32
C ALA A 68 -15.58 10.84 6.23
N ASP A 69 -16.09 12.02 6.56
CA ASP A 69 -16.89 12.83 5.65
C ASP A 69 -15.98 13.52 4.62
N LEU A 70 -15.53 12.72 3.65
CA LEU A 70 -14.65 13.16 2.56
C LEU A 70 -15.35 12.97 1.22
N PRO A 71 -15.18 13.90 0.26
CA PRO A 71 -15.99 13.91 -0.97
C PRO A 71 -15.67 12.77 -1.93
N MET A 72 -14.42 12.25 -1.92
CA MET A 72 -13.98 11.20 -2.84
C MET A 72 -13.70 9.87 -2.14
N SER A 73 -14.00 8.77 -2.80
CA SER A 73 -13.40 7.46 -2.54
C SER A 73 -11.99 7.39 -3.14
N ARG A 74 -11.20 6.39 -2.74
CA ARG A 74 -9.87 6.18 -3.33
C ARG A 74 -9.96 5.85 -4.82
N GLU A 75 -10.93 5.05 -5.24
CA GLU A 75 -11.14 4.71 -6.66
C GLU A 75 -11.41 5.98 -7.48
N GLU A 76 -12.32 6.86 -7.03
CA GLU A 76 -12.59 8.14 -7.69
C GLU A 76 -11.34 9.03 -7.76
N ALA A 77 -10.54 9.08 -6.71
CA ALA A 77 -9.30 9.84 -6.68
C ALA A 77 -8.23 9.28 -7.62
N ILE A 78 -8.07 7.94 -7.69
CA ILE A 78 -7.15 7.29 -8.64
C ILE A 78 -7.58 7.55 -10.09
N MET A 79 -8.88 7.47 -10.38
CA MET A 79 -9.42 7.80 -11.70
C MET A 79 -9.15 9.25 -12.05
N ALA A 80 -9.46 10.19 -11.14
CA ALA A 80 -9.23 11.61 -11.33
C ALA A 80 -7.75 11.95 -11.56
N ALA A 81 -6.85 11.27 -10.85
CA ALA A 81 -5.41 11.42 -11.06
C ALA A 81 -5.00 10.88 -12.44
N ALA A 82 -5.43 9.66 -12.78
CA ALA A 82 -5.04 8.99 -14.04
C ALA A 82 -5.54 9.69 -15.30
N GLU A 83 -6.67 10.43 -15.20
CA GLU A 83 -7.26 11.22 -16.31
C GLU A 83 -6.37 12.37 -16.79
N VAL A 84 -5.51 12.90 -15.92
CA VAL A 84 -4.69 14.09 -16.24
C VAL A 84 -3.21 13.78 -16.42
N LEU A 85 -2.79 12.52 -16.35
CA LEU A 85 -1.39 12.17 -16.58
C LEU A 85 -1.00 12.33 -18.04
N GLU A 86 0.27 12.63 -18.28
CA GLU A 86 0.85 12.72 -19.62
C GLU A 86 0.85 11.35 -20.32
N ASP A 87 0.75 11.36 -21.64
CA ASP A 87 0.68 10.11 -22.44
C ASP A 87 1.91 9.21 -22.30
N ASN A 88 3.07 9.78 -21.98
CA ASN A 88 4.32 9.02 -21.76
C ASN A 88 4.60 8.76 -20.27
N ALA A 89 3.74 9.21 -19.35
CA ALA A 89 3.95 9.05 -17.91
C ALA A 89 4.01 7.57 -17.50
N ALA A 90 4.86 7.27 -16.54
CA ALA A 90 4.89 5.96 -15.88
C ALA A 90 4.22 6.06 -14.50
N VAL A 91 3.42 5.06 -14.15
CA VAL A 91 2.78 4.95 -12.84
C VAL A 91 3.31 3.72 -12.10
N ILE A 92 3.89 3.94 -10.93
CA ILE A 92 4.25 2.89 -9.99
C ILE A 92 3.18 2.85 -8.91
N CYS A 93 2.38 1.80 -8.88
CA CYS A 93 1.25 1.71 -7.96
C CYS A 93 1.52 0.69 -6.85
N THR A 94 1.19 1.08 -5.61
CA THR A 94 1.35 0.22 -4.44
C THR A 94 0.48 -1.03 -4.51
N THR A 95 0.90 -2.08 -3.82
CA THR A 95 0.14 -3.35 -3.75
C THR A 95 -1.25 -3.15 -3.12
N GLY A 96 -2.17 -4.01 -3.48
CA GLY A 96 -3.51 -4.05 -2.87
C GLY A 96 -4.60 -3.39 -3.72
N MET A 97 -5.48 -2.64 -3.09
CA MET A 97 -6.63 -2.04 -3.78
C MET A 97 -6.25 -0.97 -4.79
N PRO A 98 -5.27 -0.07 -4.53
CA PRO A 98 -4.90 0.95 -5.51
C PRO A 98 -4.51 0.38 -6.87
N SER A 99 -3.70 -0.69 -6.88
CA SER A 99 -3.31 -1.37 -8.12
C SER A 99 -4.49 -1.99 -8.87
N ARG A 100 -5.50 -2.49 -8.15
CA ARG A 100 -6.70 -3.07 -8.77
C ARG A 100 -7.59 -2.00 -9.37
N GLU A 101 -7.78 -0.89 -8.65
CA GLU A 101 -8.57 0.26 -9.08
C GLU A 101 -7.97 0.89 -10.34
N LEU A 102 -6.64 1.08 -10.37
CA LEU A 102 -5.94 1.57 -11.55
C LEU A 102 -6.03 0.59 -12.73
N PHE A 103 -5.85 -0.71 -12.49
CA PHE A 103 -5.94 -1.75 -13.51
C PHE A 103 -7.33 -1.74 -14.18
N GLU A 104 -8.40 -1.76 -13.38
CA GLU A 104 -9.77 -1.75 -13.92
C GLU A 104 -10.09 -0.43 -14.66
N PHE A 105 -9.61 0.70 -14.16
CA PHE A 105 -9.77 1.98 -14.84
C PHE A 105 -9.12 1.95 -16.24
N ARG A 106 -7.88 1.49 -16.33
CA ARG A 106 -7.17 1.35 -17.62
C ARG A 106 -7.90 0.39 -18.57
N ALA A 107 -8.35 -0.76 -18.06
CA ALA A 107 -9.09 -1.75 -18.86
C ALA A 107 -10.41 -1.18 -19.41
N ARG A 108 -11.18 -0.46 -18.57
CA ARG A 108 -12.45 0.18 -19.00
C ARG A 108 -12.26 1.24 -20.08
N ASN A 109 -11.12 1.93 -20.08
CA ASN A 109 -10.80 2.98 -21.05
C ASN A 109 -9.94 2.49 -22.22
N GLU A 110 -9.73 1.19 -22.35
CA GLU A 110 -8.88 0.59 -23.40
C GLU A 110 -7.48 1.19 -23.52
N ALA A 111 -6.95 1.72 -22.38
CA ALA A 111 -5.70 2.47 -22.33
C ALA A 111 -4.44 1.57 -22.23
N GLY A 112 -4.63 0.25 -22.09
CA GLY A 112 -3.54 -0.69 -21.88
C GLY A 112 -2.83 -0.51 -20.51
N HIS A 113 -1.89 -1.42 -20.20
CA HIS A 113 -1.19 -1.44 -18.92
C HIS A 113 0.32 -1.20 -19.04
N HIS A 114 0.83 -0.96 -20.25
CA HIS A 114 2.27 -0.85 -20.56
C HIS A 114 2.99 0.33 -19.88
N ARG A 115 2.25 1.23 -19.23
CA ARG A 115 2.78 2.38 -18.50
C ARG A 115 2.68 2.22 -16.99
N ASP A 116 2.04 1.15 -16.52
CA ASP A 116 1.75 0.95 -15.11
C ASP A 116 2.57 -0.23 -14.56
N PHE A 117 3.30 0.00 -13.47
CA PHE A 117 3.93 -1.06 -12.70
C PHE A 117 3.10 -1.29 -11.42
N LEU A 118 2.31 -2.35 -11.45
CA LEU A 118 1.42 -2.72 -10.35
C LEU A 118 2.15 -3.67 -9.40
N THR A 119 2.58 -3.18 -8.24
CA THR A 119 3.38 -4.00 -7.32
C THR A 119 2.57 -5.17 -6.75
N VAL A 120 3.19 -6.34 -6.71
CA VAL A 120 2.63 -7.55 -6.13
C VAL A 120 3.43 -7.91 -4.87
N GLY A 121 2.89 -7.64 -3.70
CA GLY A 121 3.63 -7.70 -2.45
C GLY A 121 4.53 -6.47 -2.28
N GLY A 122 5.59 -6.55 -1.45
CA GLY A 122 6.54 -5.46 -1.26
C GLY A 122 5.88 -4.14 -0.81
N MET A 123 4.87 -4.20 0.07
CA MET A 123 4.17 -3.03 0.59
C MET A 123 5.18 -2.00 1.14
N GLY A 124 5.01 -0.73 0.77
CA GLY A 124 5.88 0.38 1.19
C GLY A 124 7.11 0.60 0.31
N HIS A 125 7.29 -0.18 -0.77
CA HIS A 125 8.45 -0.03 -1.66
C HIS A 125 8.12 0.68 -2.99
N ALA A 126 6.86 1.00 -3.25
CA ALA A 126 6.44 1.66 -4.50
C ALA A 126 7.19 2.99 -4.73
N SER A 127 7.35 3.80 -3.69
CA SER A 127 8.08 5.08 -3.76
C SER A 127 9.56 4.90 -4.13
N SER A 128 10.22 3.86 -3.61
CA SER A 128 11.62 3.56 -3.95
C SER A 128 11.77 3.06 -5.38
N ILE A 129 10.81 2.25 -5.87
CA ILE A 129 10.78 1.80 -7.27
C ILE A 129 10.56 3.01 -8.20
N ALA A 130 9.62 3.88 -7.84
CA ALA A 130 9.33 5.10 -8.59
C ALA A 130 10.55 6.03 -8.65
N LEU A 131 11.27 6.19 -7.54
CA LEU A 131 12.51 6.96 -7.51
C LEU A 131 13.57 6.36 -8.43
N GLY A 132 13.77 5.04 -8.39
CA GLY A 132 14.72 4.36 -9.28
C GLY A 132 14.41 4.60 -10.76
N LEU A 133 13.13 4.52 -11.14
CA LEU A 133 12.68 4.81 -12.51
C LEU A 133 12.88 6.28 -12.87
N ALA A 134 12.51 7.20 -11.98
CA ALA A 134 12.66 8.64 -12.23
C ALA A 134 14.13 9.05 -12.45
N MET A 135 15.05 8.46 -11.69
CA MET A 135 16.49 8.68 -11.87
C MET A 135 17.03 8.06 -13.16
N ALA A 136 16.50 6.90 -13.57
CA ALA A 136 16.93 6.22 -14.80
C ALA A 136 16.35 6.86 -16.07
N GLN A 137 15.21 7.54 -15.98
CA GLN A 137 14.50 8.18 -17.09
C GLN A 137 14.11 9.63 -16.72
N PRO A 138 15.07 10.57 -16.62
CA PRO A 138 14.83 11.92 -16.08
C PRO A 138 13.84 12.76 -16.91
N GLU A 139 13.69 12.44 -18.20
CA GLU A 139 12.76 13.16 -19.09
C GLU A 139 11.33 12.55 -19.09
N ARG A 140 11.13 11.43 -18.42
CA ARG A 140 9.84 10.78 -18.34
C ARG A 140 9.13 11.12 -17.03
N PRO A 141 7.90 11.65 -17.06
CA PRO A 141 7.13 11.84 -15.85
C PRO A 141 6.87 10.51 -15.12
N VAL A 142 7.13 10.46 -13.82
CA VAL A 142 6.92 9.29 -12.98
C VAL A 142 5.98 9.65 -11.83
N TYR A 143 4.93 8.88 -11.69
CA TYR A 143 3.95 9.02 -10.62
C TYR A 143 3.96 7.79 -9.73
N CYS A 144 4.16 8.00 -8.43
CA CYS A 144 3.98 6.95 -7.43
C CYS A 144 2.57 7.05 -6.85
N PHE A 145 1.74 6.04 -7.05
CA PHE A 145 0.42 5.91 -6.43
C PHE A 145 0.57 5.01 -5.21
N ASP A 146 0.61 5.61 -4.03
CA ASP A 146 0.83 4.91 -2.77
C ASP A 146 -0.41 5.01 -1.84
N GLY A 147 -0.44 4.23 -0.80
CA GLY A 147 -1.43 4.31 0.26
C GLY A 147 -0.79 4.78 1.57
N ASP A 148 -1.58 5.36 2.47
CA ASP A 148 -1.10 5.82 3.78
C ASP A 148 -0.42 4.71 4.58
N GLY A 149 -1.04 3.51 4.65
CA GLY A 149 -0.44 2.37 5.34
C GLY A 149 0.85 1.87 4.70
N ALA A 150 0.99 1.97 3.37
CA ALA A 150 2.22 1.59 2.67
C ALA A 150 3.32 2.63 2.88
N ALA A 151 3.01 3.91 2.75
CA ALA A 151 3.94 5.01 3.03
C ALA A 151 4.44 4.98 4.48
N LEU A 152 3.55 4.70 5.45
CA LEU A 152 3.90 4.55 6.86
C LEU A 152 4.84 3.37 7.13
N MET A 153 4.65 2.25 6.44
CA MET A 153 5.45 1.03 6.66
C MET A 153 6.94 1.25 6.38
N HIS A 154 7.29 2.05 5.39
CA HIS A 154 8.67 2.37 5.01
C HIS A 154 8.89 3.89 4.86
N MET A 155 8.35 4.68 5.78
CA MET A 155 8.41 6.15 5.74
C MET A 155 9.82 6.70 5.63
N GLY A 156 10.83 6.02 6.17
CA GLY A 156 12.23 6.39 6.01
C GLY A 156 12.70 6.47 4.55
N SER A 157 12.09 5.72 3.64
CA SER A 157 12.40 5.80 2.20
C SER A 157 12.00 7.15 1.59
N MET A 158 11.00 7.82 2.17
CA MET A 158 10.60 9.16 1.74
C MET A 158 11.71 10.19 1.95
N ALA A 159 12.54 10.04 3.01
CA ALA A 159 13.69 10.92 3.23
C ALA A 159 14.73 10.76 2.10
N ILE A 160 14.97 9.54 1.64
CA ILE A 160 15.85 9.30 0.48
C ILE A 160 15.25 9.93 -0.79
N THR A 161 13.95 9.76 -0.99
CA THR A 161 13.24 10.34 -2.13
C THR A 161 13.30 11.88 -2.12
N GLY A 162 13.02 12.51 -0.99
CA GLY A 162 13.03 13.98 -0.85
C GLY A 162 14.43 14.59 -1.02
N GLN A 163 15.48 13.85 -0.62
CA GLN A 163 16.88 14.30 -0.80
C GLN A 163 17.44 13.94 -2.19
N SER A 164 16.69 13.24 -3.02
CA SER A 164 17.09 12.93 -4.38
C SER A 164 17.06 14.18 -5.27
N ARG A 165 17.74 14.10 -6.40
CA ARG A 165 17.71 15.15 -7.43
C ARG A 165 16.68 14.88 -8.53
N ALA A 166 15.77 13.93 -8.32
CA ALA A 166 14.72 13.64 -9.28
C ALA A 166 13.78 14.85 -9.40
N LYS A 167 13.55 15.30 -10.65
CA LYS A 167 12.69 16.47 -10.95
C LYS A 167 11.36 16.05 -11.57
N ASN A 168 11.24 14.79 -11.91
CA ASN A 168 10.16 14.19 -12.69
C ASN A 168 9.33 13.20 -11.85
N LEU A 169 9.43 13.25 -10.51
CA LEU A 169 8.72 12.33 -9.61
C LEU A 169 7.64 13.07 -8.81
N THR A 170 6.41 12.61 -8.93
CA THR A 170 5.28 13.00 -8.08
C THR A 170 4.81 11.82 -7.26
N HIS A 171 4.86 11.93 -5.94
CA HIS A 171 4.42 10.92 -4.97
C HIS A 171 3.04 11.28 -4.44
N LEU A 172 2.00 10.54 -4.88
CA LEU A 172 0.63 10.65 -4.39
C LEU A 172 0.38 9.60 -3.33
N VAL A 173 -0.09 10.01 -2.15
CA VAL A 173 -0.49 9.10 -1.08
C VAL A 173 -2.01 9.22 -0.88
N PHE A 174 -2.74 8.18 -1.31
CA PHE A 174 -4.18 8.08 -1.10
C PHE A 174 -4.43 7.63 0.34
N ASN A 175 -4.66 8.62 1.22
CA ASN A 175 -4.88 8.43 2.64
C ASN A 175 -6.37 8.19 2.93
N ASN A 176 -6.72 6.96 3.27
CA ASN A 176 -8.06 6.59 3.69
C ASN A 176 -8.13 6.17 5.18
N GLY A 177 -7.03 6.29 5.91
CA GLY A 177 -6.94 6.00 7.35
C GLY A 177 -7.05 4.52 7.71
N VAL A 178 -7.04 3.58 6.72
CA VAL A 178 -7.23 2.15 7.00
C VAL A 178 -6.41 1.24 6.09
N HIS A 179 -6.07 0.05 6.59
CA HIS A 179 -5.50 -1.05 5.81
C HIS A 179 -6.62 -1.83 5.08
N GLY A 180 -7.21 -1.23 4.04
CA GLY A 180 -8.42 -1.73 3.38
C GLY A 180 -8.30 -3.12 2.75
N SER A 181 -7.10 -3.58 2.36
CA SER A 181 -6.90 -4.88 1.71
C SER A 181 -6.73 -6.06 2.67
N VAL A 182 -6.58 -5.81 3.98
CA VAL A 182 -6.28 -6.84 4.99
C VAL A 182 -7.19 -6.80 6.21
N GLY A 183 -8.35 -6.15 6.11
CA GLY A 183 -9.37 -6.18 7.16
C GLY A 183 -9.84 -4.83 7.68
N GLY A 184 -9.32 -3.72 7.14
CA GLY A 184 -9.79 -2.37 7.48
C GLY A 184 -9.31 -1.85 8.83
N GLN A 185 -8.21 -2.39 9.36
CA GLN A 185 -7.60 -1.88 10.60
C GLN A 185 -7.19 -0.41 10.40
N PRO A 186 -7.36 0.44 11.42
CA PRO A 186 -6.98 1.84 11.33
C PRO A 186 -5.47 2.00 11.14
N THR A 187 -5.11 3.00 10.34
CA THR A 187 -3.74 3.54 10.31
C THR A 187 -3.69 4.82 11.17
N VAL A 188 -2.50 5.39 11.33
CA VAL A 188 -2.34 6.73 11.91
C VAL A 188 -2.39 7.85 10.84
N GLY A 189 -2.73 7.51 9.59
CA GLY A 189 -2.65 8.42 8.45
C GLY A 189 -3.40 9.73 8.63
N PHE A 190 -4.58 9.71 9.25
CA PHE A 190 -5.32 10.93 9.57
C PHE A 190 -4.85 11.68 10.82
N ASN A 191 -3.99 11.06 11.64
CA ASN A 191 -3.53 11.62 12.91
C ASN A 191 -2.18 12.33 12.80
N ILE A 192 -1.51 12.25 11.65
CA ILE A 192 -0.21 12.88 11.39
C ILE A 192 -0.32 13.87 10.23
N ASP A 193 0.62 14.80 10.16
CA ASP A 193 0.70 15.75 9.04
C ASP A 193 1.72 15.25 8.01
N MET A 194 1.24 14.40 7.08
CA MET A 194 2.09 13.84 6.02
C MET A 194 2.74 14.89 5.12
N PRO A 195 2.07 15.97 4.68
CA PRO A 195 2.74 17.05 3.93
C PRO A 195 3.87 17.71 4.71
N GLN A 196 3.70 17.96 6.00
CA GLN A 196 4.76 18.56 6.82
C GLN A 196 5.94 17.60 6.97
N ILE A 197 5.69 16.31 7.14
CA ILE A 197 6.73 15.27 7.18
C ILE A 197 7.47 15.20 5.83
N ALA A 198 6.76 15.21 4.72
CA ALA A 198 7.37 15.21 3.39
C ALA A 198 8.24 16.46 3.16
N SER A 199 7.77 17.64 3.58
CA SER A 199 8.55 18.86 3.52
C SER A 199 9.83 18.77 4.37
N ALA A 200 9.74 18.21 5.58
CA ALA A 200 10.91 17.99 6.45
C ALA A 200 11.92 16.99 5.85
N PHE A 201 11.44 16.03 5.04
CA PHE A 201 12.29 15.11 4.29
C PHE A 201 12.92 15.73 3.03
N GLY A 202 12.49 16.93 2.62
CA GLY A 202 13.09 17.64 1.51
C GLY A 202 12.30 17.56 0.20
N TYR A 203 11.05 17.12 0.21
CA TYR A 203 10.16 17.30 -0.94
C TYR A 203 9.99 18.79 -1.21
N VAL A 204 10.14 19.20 -2.48
CA VAL A 204 10.12 20.62 -2.87
C VAL A 204 8.73 21.24 -2.72
N THR A 205 7.69 20.45 -3.02
CA THR A 205 6.31 20.80 -2.73
C THR A 205 5.61 19.64 -2.02
N ALA A 206 4.76 19.98 -1.04
CA ALA A 206 3.98 19.00 -0.31
C ALA A 206 2.60 19.59 0.01
N ASN A 207 1.56 18.98 -0.55
CA ASN A 207 0.20 19.47 -0.48
C ASN A 207 -0.76 18.39 0.05
N ARG A 208 -1.87 18.83 0.65
CA ARG A 208 -3.03 17.99 0.97
C ARG A 208 -4.22 18.44 0.16
N VAL A 209 -4.93 17.48 -0.45
CA VAL A 209 -6.13 17.71 -1.26
C VAL A 209 -7.24 16.74 -0.88
N THR A 210 -8.49 17.14 -1.08
CA THR A 210 -9.68 16.33 -0.78
C THR A 210 -10.69 16.28 -1.93
N THR A 211 -10.55 17.16 -2.93
CA THR A 211 -11.46 17.25 -4.07
C THR A 211 -10.79 16.83 -5.38
N LYS A 212 -11.60 16.43 -6.37
CA LYS A 212 -11.12 16.08 -7.71
C LYS A 212 -10.36 17.24 -8.35
N GLU A 213 -10.95 18.43 -8.27
CA GLU A 213 -10.43 19.64 -8.90
C GLU A 213 -9.07 20.03 -8.32
N ASP A 214 -8.91 19.98 -6.99
CA ASP A 214 -7.65 20.32 -6.34
C ASP A 214 -6.58 19.26 -6.59
N LEU A 215 -6.96 17.97 -6.64
CA LEU A 215 -6.06 16.87 -7.00
C LEU A 215 -5.50 17.07 -8.42
N GLN A 216 -6.37 17.31 -9.39
CA GLN A 216 -5.96 17.52 -10.78
C GLN A 216 -5.08 18.77 -10.94
N LYS A 217 -5.42 19.89 -10.28
CA LYS A 217 -4.58 21.09 -10.23
C LYS A 217 -3.20 20.81 -9.62
N ALA A 218 -3.16 20.08 -8.50
CA ALA A 218 -1.89 19.74 -7.84
C ALA A 218 -0.99 18.87 -8.74
N ILE A 219 -1.55 17.89 -9.46
CA ILE A 219 -0.81 17.06 -10.42
C ILE A 219 -0.30 17.91 -11.58
N ILE A 220 -1.13 18.78 -12.15
CA ILE A 220 -0.70 19.66 -13.25
C ILE A 220 0.40 20.62 -12.78
N SER A 221 0.29 21.18 -11.58
CA SER A 221 1.29 22.09 -11.01
C SER A 221 2.60 21.38 -10.69
N SER A 222 2.57 20.08 -10.34
CA SER A 222 3.79 19.32 -10.03
C SER A 222 4.77 19.26 -11.22
N ARG A 223 4.28 19.35 -12.44
CA ARG A 223 5.08 19.35 -13.67
C ARG A 223 6.02 20.56 -13.79
N LEU A 224 5.71 21.64 -13.08
CA LEU A 224 6.50 22.87 -13.05
C LEU A 224 7.45 22.93 -11.85
N THR A 225 7.42 21.92 -10.98
CA THR A 225 8.26 21.87 -9.79
C THR A 225 9.65 21.35 -10.13
N ASP A 226 10.67 22.09 -9.73
CA ASP A 226 12.07 21.69 -9.91
C ASP A 226 12.52 20.77 -8.77
N GLY A 227 11.90 19.58 -8.66
CA GLY A 227 12.18 18.58 -7.63
C GLY A 227 11.00 17.67 -7.35
N VAL A 228 11.15 16.81 -6.35
CA VAL A 228 10.11 15.83 -5.98
C VAL A 228 8.90 16.53 -5.36
N THR A 229 7.72 16.19 -5.84
CA THR A 229 6.44 16.67 -5.32
C THR A 229 5.75 15.58 -4.49
N PHE A 230 5.15 15.97 -3.36
CA PHE A 230 4.29 15.12 -2.52
C PHE A 230 2.86 15.64 -2.55
N ILE A 231 1.88 14.73 -2.72
CA ILE A 231 0.45 15.05 -2.68
C ILE A 231 -0.25 14.04 -1.79
N GLU A 232 -0.70 14.45 -0.60
CA GLU A 232 -1.63 13.66 0.19
C GLU A 232 -3.04 13.87 -0.34
N VAL A 233 -3.68 12.78 -0.75
CA VAL A 233 -5.08 12.77 -1.20
C VAL A 233 -5.91 12.11 -0.12
N GLN A 234 -6.62 12.89 0.69
CA GLN A 234 -7.51 12.33 1.71
C GLN A 234 -8.81 11.86 1.06
N VAL A 235 -9.15 10.59 1.32
CA VAL A 235 -10.28 9.90 0.71
C VAL A 235 -11.09 9.11 1.73
N ARG A 236 -12.37 8.86 1.43
CA ARG A 236 -13.23 8.05 2.29
C ARG A 236 -12.66 6.65 2.49
N PRO A 237 -12.73 6.10 3.72
CA PRO A 237 -12.47 4.69 3.98
C PRO A 237 -13.38 3.77 3.16
N GLY A 238 -12.88 2.57 2.85
CA GLY A 238 -13.64 1.55 2.13
C GLY A 238 -13.18 1.37 0.69
N ASN A 239 -13.77 0.37 0.07
CA ASN A 239 -13.57 0.03 -1.33
C ASN A 239 -14.83 -0.64 -1.88
N ARG A 240 -14.98 -0.62 -3.18
CA ARG A 240 -16.06 -1.31 -3.89
C ARG A 240 -15.98 -2.82 -3.64
N ALA A 241 -17.13 -3.46 -3.40
CA ALA A 241 -17.19 -4.88 -3.00
C ALA A 241 -16.79 -5.85 -4.13
N ASP A 242 -17.06 -5.45 -5.38
CA ASP A 242 -16.88 -6.27 -6.59
C ASP A 242 -15.57 -5.98 -7.34
N ILE A 243 -14.62 -5.26 -6.71
CA ILE A 243 -13.33 -4.98 -7.32
C ILE A 243 -12.55 -6.27 -7.60
N GLY A 244 -12.18 -6.46 -8.87
CA GLY A 244 -11.44 -7.62 -9.34
C GLY A 244 -9.97 -7.64 -8.93
N ARG A 245 -9.25 -8.58 -9.50
CA ARG A 245 -7.78 -8.63 -9.47
C ARG A 245 -7.25 -8.45 -10.88
N PRO A 246 -6.04 -7.89 -11.06
CA PRO A 246 -5.37 -7.92 -12.35
C PRO A 246 -5.40 -9.33 -12.95
N THR A 247 -5.81 -9.43 -14.20
CA THR A 247 -5.93 -10.71 -14.91
C THR A 247 -4.65 -11.10 -15.64
N SER A 248 -3.76 -10.13 -15.89
CA SER A 248 -2.41 -10.37 -16.39
C SER A 248 -1.48 -10.93 -15.31
N THR A 249 -0.52 -11.74 -15.73
CA THR A 249 0.57 -12.17 -14.85
C THR A 249 1.59 -11.04 -14.64
N PRO A 250 2.44 -11.09 -13.58
CA PRO A 250 3.51 -10.11 -13.40
C PRO A 250 4.51 -10.03 -14.55
N ALA A 251 4.61 -11.09 -15.37
CA ALA A 251 5.50 -11.11 -16.53
C ALA A 251 4.87 -10.46 -17.78
N GLU A 252 3.55 -10.31 -17.81
CA GLU A 252 2.79 -9.68 -18.90
C GLU A 252 2.51 -8.19 -18.64
N ASN A 253 2.75 -7.74 -17.41
CA ASN A 253 2.67 -6.33 -17.02
C ASN A 253 4.07 -5.64 -17.21
#